data_b508a6a3e510d7c5fbbb9ea8001fe7f2
#
_entry.id   b508a6a3e510d7c5fbbb9ea8001fe7f2
#
_cell.length_a   1.000
_cell.length_b   1.000
_cell.length_c   1.000
_cell.angle_alpha   90.00
_cell.angle_beta   90.00
_cell.angle_gamma   90.00
#
_symmetry.space_group_name_H-M   'P 1'
#
loop_
_entity.id
_entity.type
_entity.pdbx_description
1 polymer ?
#
loop_
_entity_poly.entity_id
_entity_poly.type
_entity_poly.pdbx_seq_one_letter_code
_entity_poly.pdbx_strand_id
1 'polypeptide(L)'
;QFVTVAKMGEPGGDTWGGLDNMFRSGGDTWITGSYDPDLRLTYWGTAQQKPWVPVSRHMTIFDYGLYTNSTVAVNVDSGELDWHFQHVPAEALDLDEVFERVLINRGNDKLVFSLGKHGILWKSDRVSGKFLSFTETMFQNVFTHIDPETGAVTYREDIQNAQLTEWTSACPSSAGGKDWHSMTYH
;
A
#
# COMPACT_ATOMS: atom_id res chain seq x y z
N GLN A 1 -0.14 19.27 7.61
CA GLN A 1 0.56 18.04 8.02
C GLN A 1 -0.33 16.83 7.69
N PHE A 2 0.20 15.86 6.94
CA PHE A 2 -0.47 14.61 6.62
C PHE A 2 -0.09 13.51 7.63
N VAL A 3 -1.03 12.64 7.98
CA VAL A 3 -0.83 11.49 8.89
C VAL A 3 -1.25 10.22 8.15
N THR A 4 -0.42 9.18 8.18
CA THR A 4 -0.60 7.93 7.43
C THR A 4 -1.66 6.99 8.02
N VAL A 5 -2.16 7.27 9.22
CA VAL A 5 -3.27 6.57 9.86
C VAL A 5 -4.42 7.56 10.07
N ALA A 6 -5.46 7.44 9.25
CA ALA A 6 -6.60 8.34 9.30
C ALA A 6 -7.36 8.19 10.63
N LYS A 7 -7.65 9.31 11.28
CA LYS A 7 -8.41 9.37 12.54
C LYS A 7 -9.91 9.41 12.28
N MET A 8 -10.68 9.09 13.31
CA MET A 8 -12.15 9.27 13.24
C MET A 8 -12.49 10.73 12.90
N GLY A 9 -13.38 10.89 11.91
CA GLY A 9 -13.79 12.20 11.42
C GLY A 9 -12.88 12.83 10.36
N GLU A 10 -11.71 12.25 10.09
CA GLU A 10 -10.84 12.64 8.98
C GLU A 10 -11.18 11.86 7.70
N PRO A 11 -10.82 12.35 6.49
CA PRO A 11 -10.93 11.57 5.26
C PRO A 11 -10.21 10.22 5.40
N GLY A 12 -10.92 9.12 5.11
CA GLY A 12 -10.42 7.76 5.30
C GLY A 12 -10.59 7.19 6.72
N GLY A 13 -11.04 7.98 7.67
CA GLY A 13 -11.24 7.54 9.05
C GLY A 13 -12.32 6.49 9.24
N ASP A 14 -13.27 6.42 8.33
CA ASP A 14 -14.36 5.44 8.25
C ASP A 14 -13.90 4.04 7.80
N THR A 15 -12.72 3.96 7.19
CA THR A 15 -12.15 2.69 6.68
C THR A 15 -11.52 1.80 7.77
N TRP A 16 -11.61 2.19 9.03
CA TRP A 16 -11.00 1.51 10.16
C TRP A 16 -11.99 0.68 11.00
N GLY A 17 -13.13 0.25 10.41
CA GLY A 17 -14.09 -0.64 11.07
C GLY A 17 -14.68 -0.09 12.38
N GLY A 18 -14.72 1.22 12.54
CA GLY A 18 -15.18 1.85 13.79
C GLY A 18 -14.17 1.82 14.94
N LEU A 19 -12.94 1.33 14.70
CA LEU A 19 -11.90 1.24 15.73
C LEU A 19 -11.52 2.63 16.26
N ASP A 20 -11.48 2.76 17.59
CA ASP A 20 -11.04 4.01 18.23
C ASP A 20 -9.61 4.39 17.83
N ASN A 21 -9.34 5.70 17.76
CA ASN A 21 -8.05 6.25 17.33
C ASN A 21 -6.85 5.68 18.10
N MET A 22 -7.02 5.39 19.39
CA MET A 22 -5.96 4.87 20.25
C MET A 22 -5.51 3.43 19.88
N PHE A 23 -6.35 2.70 19.14
CA PHE A 23 -6.06 1.33 18.70
C PHE A 23 -5.63 1.23 17.24
N ARG A 24 -5.74 2.35 16.48
CA ARG A 24 -5.30 2.39 15.09
C ARG A 24 -3.79 2.47 15.01
N SER A 25 -3.17 1.58 14.25
CA SER A 25 -1.71 1.45 14.20
C SER A 25 -1.24 0.91 12.85
N GLY A 26 0.02 1.16 12.53
CA GLY A 26 0.65 0.83 11.24
C GLY A 26 0.87 2.07 10.39
N GLY A 27 0.95 1.91 9.08
CA GLY A 27 1.20 3.01 8.16
C GLY A 27 2.58 3.65 8.29
N ASP A 28 3.54 2.93 8.87
CA ASP A 28 4.90 3.42 9.07
C ASP A 28 5.57 3.72 7.71
N THR A 29 6.47 4.71 7.69
CA THR A 29 7.23 5.12 6.50
C THR A 29 8.73 4.92 6.78
N TRP A 30 9.18 3.67 6.88
CA TRP A 30 10.55 3.34 7.28
C TRP A 30 11.55 3.25 6.10
N ILE A 31 11.08 3.48 4.86
CA ILE A 31 11.94 3.67 3.67
C ILE A 31 11.82 5.10 3.17
N THR A 32 12.91 5.64 2.63
CA THR A 32 12.96 7.00 2.07
C THR A 32 11.97 7.20 0.94
N GLY A 33 11.31 8.37 0.95
CA GLY A 33 10.44 8.82 -0.14
C GLY A 33 11.23 9.34 -1.34
N SER A 34 10.51 9.59 -2.43
CA SER A 34 11.02 10.20 -3.66
C SER A 34 10.40 11.58 -3.86
N TYR A 35 11.11 12.49 -4.51
CA TYR A 35 10.67 13.87 -4.72
C TYR A 35 10.65 14.24 -6.20
N ASP A 36 9.56 14.85 -6.66
CA ASP A 36 9.43 15.47 -7.97
C ASP A 36 9.45 17.00 -7.83
N PRO A 37 10.52 17.68 -8.27
CA PRO A 37 10.63 19.13 -8.17
C PRO A 37 9.67 19.89 -9.08
N ASP A 38 9.26 19.30 -10.21
CA ASP A 38 8.34 19.96 -11.16
C ASP A 38 6.91 19.98 -10.62
N LEU A 39 6.49 18.89 -9.97
CA LEU A 39 5.15 18.76 -9.39
C LEU A 39 5.08 19.28 -7.94
N ARG A 40 6.21 19.51 -7.31
CA ARG A 40 6.30 19.85 -5.88
C ARG A 40 5.66 18.79 -4.99
N LEU A 41 5.75 17.51 -5.39
CA LEU A 41 5.20 16.36 -4.69
C LEU A 41 6.31 15.45 -4.16
N THR A 42 6.13 14.95 -2.96
CA THR A 42 6.93 13.86 -2.40
C THR A 42 6.07 12.60 -2.29
N TYR A 43 6.66 11.46 -2.67
CA TYR A 43 5.96 10.17 -2.74
C TYR A 43 6.52 9.23 -1.69
N TRP A 44 5.64 8.68 -0.88
CA TRP A 44 6.02 7.77 0.20
C TRP A 44 5.24 6.47 0.09
N GLY A 45 5.91 5.36 0.43
CA GLY A 45 5.24 4.12 0.72
C GLY A 45 4.84 4.07 2.19
N THR A 46 3.71 3.45 2.47
CA THR A 46 3.27 3.18 3.83
C THR A 46 3.21 1.68 4.08
N ALA A 47 3.54 1.26 5.30
CA ALA A 47 3.48 -0.13 5.74
C ALA A 47 2.04 -0.57 6.03
N GLN A 48 1.86 -1.86 6.31
CA GLN A 48 0.55 -2.45 6.64
C GLN A 48 -0.01 -1.94 7.98
N GLN A 49 -1.26 -2.32 8.24
CA GLN A 49 -1.91 -2.15 9.54
C GLN A 49 -1.25 -3.03 10.60
N LYS A 50 -1.29 -2.60 11.86
CA LYS A 50 -0.76 -3.38 12.99
C LYS A 50 -1.81 -3.54 14.10
N PRO A 51 -1.86 -4.73 14.74
CA PRO A 51 -1.22 -5.99 14.33
C PRO A 51 -1.68 -6.41 12.93
N TRP A 52 -0.85 -7.16 12.18
CA TRP A 52 -1.10 -7.43 10.76
C TRP A 52 -2.22 -8.46 10.46
N VAL A 53 -2.69 -9.24 11.42
CA VAL A 53 -3.87 -10.09 11.23
C VAL A 53 -5.15 -9.30 11.55
N PRO A 54 -6.10 -9.14 10.60
CA PRO A 54 -7.30 -8.30 10.79
C PRO A 54 -8.10 -8.64 12.04
N VAL A 55 -8.36 -9.90 12.30
CA VAL A 55 -9.11 -10.34 13.48
C VAL A 55 -8.45 -9.92 14.80
N SER A 56 -7.12 -9.81 14.86
CA SER A 56 -6.40 -9.32 16.05
C SER A 56 -6.56 -7.81 16.27
N ARG A 57 -7.02 -7.09 15.24
CA ARG A 57 -7.35 -5.66 15.30
C ARG A 57 -8.84 -5.41 15.53
N HIS A 58 -9.65 -6.47 15.70
CA HIS A 58 -11.12 -6.37 15.68
C HIS A 58 -11.68 -5.77 14.38
N MET A 59 -11.01 -6.04 13.27
CA MET A 59 -11.34 -5.59 11.93
C MET A 59 -11.54 -6.79 11.02
N THR A 60 -12.08 -6.53 9.85
CA THR A 60 -12.24 -7.50 8.76
C THR A 60 -11.34 -7.10 7.59
N ILE A 61 -11.24 -7.98 6.59
CA ILE A 61 -10.53 -7.69 5.34
C ILE A 61 -11.22 -6.56 4.51
N PHE A 62 -12.43 -6.18 4.86
CA PHE A 62 -13.16 -5.08 4.22
C PHE A 62 -12.92 -3.72 4.89
N ASP A 63 -12.22 -3.72 6.02
CA ASP A 63 -11.84 -2.51 6.74
C ASP A 63 -10.45 -2.08 6.25
N TYR A 64 -10.41 -1.27 5.21
CA TYR A 64 -9.22 -0.98 4.41
C TYR A 64 -8.09 -0.29 5.16
N GLY A 65 -8.41 0.48 6.21
CA GLY A 65 -7.43 1.12 7.07
C GLY A 65 -6.54 2.13 6.37
N LEU A 66 -7.14 3.17 5.78
CA LEU A 66 -6.38 4.20 5.08
C LEU A 66 -5.48 4.98 6.05
N TYR A 67 -4.26 5.27 5.67
CA TYR A 67 -3.58 5.10 4.35
C TYR A 67 -2.47 4.05 4.43
N THR A 68 -2.75 2.90 5.00
CA THR A 68 -1.77 1.78 5.08
C THR A 68 -1.59 1.10 3.72
N ASN A 69 -0.45 0.45 3.51
CA ASN A 69 -0.06 -0.25 2.27
C ASN A 69 -0.36 0.54 0.99
N SER A 70 -0.01 1.82 1.02
CA SER A 70 -0.33 2.79 -0.02
C SER A 70 0.91 3.48 -0.57
N THR A 71 0.77 4.02 -1.77
CA THR A 71 1.54 5.19 -2.19
C THR A 71 0.76 6.43 -1.79
N VAL A 72 1.39 7.35 -1.08
CA VAL A 72 0.85 8.67 -0.77
C VAL A 72 1.70 9.74 -1.44
N ALA A 73 1.07 10.69 -2.13
CA ALA A 73 1.72 11.87 -2.68
C ALA A 73 1.34 13.08 -1.84
N VAL A 74 2.33 13.74 -1.29
CA VAL A 74 2.15 14.87 -0.38
C VAL A 74 2.78 16.12 -1.00
N ASN A 75 2.04 17.20 -1.04
CA ASN A 75 2.54 18.49 -1.49
C ASN A 75 3.55 19.03 -0.47
N VAL A 76 4.76 19.36 -0.94
CA VAL A 76 5.85 19.77 -0.04
C VAL A 76 5.68 21.17 0.54
N ASP A 77 4.87 22.02 -0.10
CA ASP A 77 4.64 23.39 0.35
C ASP A 77 3.54 23.47 1.41
N SER A 78 2.44 22.71 1.23
CA SER A 78 1.30 22.70 2.16
C SER A 78 1.38 21.58 3.21
N GLY A 79 2.07 20.49 2.90
CA GLY A 79 2.09 19.28 3.71
C GLY A 79 0.76 18.50 3.66
N GLU A 80 -0.07 18.76 2.64
CA GLU A 80 -1.35 18.11 2.44
C GLU A 80 -1.23 16.94 1.46
N LEU A 81 -2.09 15.94 1.66
CA LEU A 81 -2.23 14.82 0.72
C LEU A 81 -2.81 15.33 -0.60
N ASP A 82 -2.11 15.08 -1.70
CA ASP A 82 -2.57 15.37 -3.04
C ASP A 82 -3.39 14.19 -3.60
N TRP A 83 -2.80 12.99 -3.54
CA TRP A 83 -3.46 11.75 -3.90
C TRP A 83 -2.87 10.55 -3.15
N HIS A 84 -3.60 9.46 -3.15
CA HIS A 84 -3.11 8.16 -2.69
C HIS A 84 -3.59 7.03 -3.62
N PHE A 85 -2.85 5.93 -3.63
CA PHE A 85 -3.27 4.67 -4.19
C PHE A 85 -2.95 3.56 -3.19
N GLN A 86 -3.97 2.90 -2.66
CA GLN A 86 -3.80 1.78 -1.75
C GLN A 86 -3.59 0.49 -2.57
N HIS A 87 -2.39 -0.06 -2.52
CA HIS A 87 -2.01 -1.25 -3.27
C HIS A 87 -2.70 -2.50 -2.71
N VAL A 88 -2.70 -2.61 -1.40
CA VAL A 88 -3.20 -3.78 -0.68
C VAL A 88 -3.99 -3.33 0.53
N PRO A 89 -5.32 -3.18 0.38
CA PRO A 89 -6.19 -2.85 1.51
C PRO A 89 -6.24 -4.00 2.52
N ALA A 90 -6.38 -3.68 3.79
CA ALA A 90 -6.56 -4.64 4.90
C ALA A 90 -5.52 -5.78 4.93
N GLU A 91 -4.28 -5.48 4.61
CA GLU A 91 -3.20 -6.46 4.55
C GLU A 91 -3.15 -7.35 5.81
N ALA A 92 -2.88 -8.65 5.63
CA ALA A 92 -3.10 -9.67 6.64
C ALA A 92 -1.90 -10.61 6.90
N LEU A 93 -0.77 -10.46 6.18
CA LEU A 93 0.33 -11.42 6.15
C LEU A 93 1.72 -10.80 6.36
N ASP A 94 1.79 -9.56 6.84
CA ASP A 94 3.02 -8.79 6.99
C ASP A 94 3.74 -8.53 5.65
N LEU A 95 2.96 -8.27 4.61
CA LEU A 95 3.45 -7.99 3.27
C LEU A 95 3.36 -6.50 2.97
N ASP A 96 4.36 -5.76 3.42
CA ASP A 96 4.44 -4.30 3.28
C ASP A 96 4.61 -3.82 1.83
N GLU A 97 4.00 -2.68 1.52
CA GLU A 97 4.19 -1.90 0.29
C GLU A 97 4.93 -0.56 0.55
N VAL A 98 5.68 -0.48 1.64
CA VAL A 98 6.35 0.74 2.16
C VAL A 98 7.55 1.19 1.34
N PHE A 99 8.03 0.38 0.41
CA PHE A 99 9.32 0.55 -0.29
C PHE A 99 9.37 1.80 -1.17
N GLU A 100 10.53 2.07 -1.77
CA GLU A 100 10.79 3.25 -2.58
C GLU A 100 9.85 3.39 -3.78
N ARG A 101 9.65 4.62 -4.21
CA ARG A 101 8.91 4.98 -5.43
C ARG A 101 9.88 5.42 -6.50
N VAL A 102 9.96 4.66 -7.61
CA VAL A 102 10.83 4.99 -8.74
C VAL A 102 10.06 5.90 -9.70
N LEU A 103 10.55 7.13 -9.87
CA LEU A 103 9.94 8.16 -10.72
C LEU A 103 10.57 8.13 -12.11
N ILE A 104 9.76 7.96 -13.15
CA ILE A 104 10.24 7.84 -14.53
C ILE A 104 9.47 8.82 -15.42
N ASN A 105 10.20 9.54 -16.28
CA ASN A 105 9.64 10.33 -17.38
C ASN A 105 9.83 9.56 -18.69
N ARG A 106 8.74 9.31 -19.41
CA ARG A 106 8.75 8.67 -20.73
C ARG A 106 7.98 9.53 -21.72
N GLY A 107 8.68 10.36 -22.46
CA GLY A 107 8.04 11.42 -23.27
C GLY A 107 7.27 12.38 -22.37
N ASN A 108 5.97 12.47 -22.58
CA ASN A 108 5.08 13.31 -21.77
C ASN A 108 4.52 12.58 -20.55
N ASP A 109 4.71 11.27 -20.46
CA ASP A 109 4.19 10.48 -19.35
C ASP A 109 5.07 10.69 -18.11
N LYS A 110 4.47 11.07 -17.00
CA LYS A 110 5.07 11.10 -15.68
C LYS A 110 4.60 9.86 -14.92
N LEU A 111 5.50 8.90 -14.70
CA LEU A 111 5.18 7.60 -14.14
C LEU A 111 5.78 7.43 -12.75
N VAL A 112 5.09 6.67 -11.89
CA VAL A 112 5.62 6.17 -10.63
C VAL A 112 5.47 4.66 -10.58
N PHE A 113 6.55 3.99 -10.18
CA PHE A 113 6.59 2.54 -9.97
C PHE A 113 6.85 2.23 -8.50
N SER A 114 6.20 1.18 -8.01
CA SER A 114 6.48 0.60 -6.70
C SER A 114 6.48 -0.91 -6.79
N LEU A 115 7.26 -1.54 -5.94
CA LEU A 115 7.36 -2.98 -5.79
C LEU A 115 7.60 -3.29 -4.32
N GLY A 116 6.71 -4.03 -3.71
CA GLY A 116 6.80 -4.42 -2.31
C GLY A 116 6.89 -5.92 -2.09
N LYS A 117 6.58 -6.34 -0.87
CA LYS A 117 6.69 -7.73 -0.44
C LYS A 117 5.76 -8.68 -1.21
N HIS A 118 4.64 -8.20 -1.75
CA HIS A 118 3.75 -9.02 -2.59
C HIS A 118 4.38 -9.45 -3.93
N GLY A 119 5.50 -8.83 -4.33
CA GLY A 119 6.17 -9.15 -5.59
C GLY A 119 5.41 -8.64 -6.81
N ILE A 120 4.58 -7.63 -6.64
CA ILE A 120 3.79 -7.01 -7.71
C ILE A 120 4.38 -5.63 -8.02
N LEU A 121 4.82 -5.46 -9.27
CA LEU A 121 5.28 -4.17 -9.77
C LEU A 121 4.06 -3.35 -10.20
N TRP A 122 3.75 -2.34 -9.42
CA TRP A 122 2.66 -1.39 -9.68
C TRP A 122 3.16 -0.21 -10.50
N LYS A 123 2.34 0.23 -11.44
CA LYS A 123 2.58 1.40 -12.27
C LYS A 123 1.40 2.33 -12.21
N SER A 124 1.65 3.59 -11.88
CA SER A 124 0.63 4.64 -11.82
C SER A 124 1.08 5.92 -12.52
N ASP A 125 0.11 6.74 -12.93
CA ASP A 125 0.35 8.12 -13.32
C ASP A 125 0.79 8.91 -12.08
N ARG A 126 1.94 9.55 -12.17
CA ARG A 126 2.56 10.24 -11.04
C ARG A 126 1.87 11.55 -10.66
N VAL A 127 1.14 12.14 -11.59
CA VAL A 127 0.43 13.41 -11.37
C VAL A 127 -0.87 13.18 -10.60
N SER A 128 -1.61 12.15 -10.97
CA SER A 128 -2.98 11.91 -10.47
C SER A 128 -3.14 10.71 -9.54
N GLY A 129 -2.12 9.85 -9.44
CA GLY A 129 -2.20 8.59 -8.73
C GLY A 129 -3.00 7.50 -9.47
N LYS A 130 -3.51 7.81 -10.67
CA LYS A 130 -4.31 6.86 -11.44
C LYS A 130 -3.51 5.57 -11.71
N PHE A 131 -4.09 4.44 -11.33
CA PHE A 131 -3.56 3.12 -11.70
C PHE A 131 -3.47 2.97 -13.22
N LEU A 132 -2.38 2.39 -13.71
CA LEU A 132 -2.16 2.17 -15.15
C LEU A 132 -1.99 0.69 -15.48
N SER A 133 -1.23 -0.04 -14.68
CA SER A 133 -1.02 -1.48 -14.86
C SER A 133 -0.28 -2.08 -13.66
N PHE A 134 -0.26 -3.41 -13.64
CA PHE A 134 0.60 -4.18 -12.73
C PHE A 134 1.34 -5.28 -13.48
N THR A 135 2.37 -5.82 -12.85
CA THR A 135 3.09 -7.01 -13.32
C THR A 135 3.47 -7.87 -12.12
N GLU A 136 3.07 -9.11 -12.10
CA GLU A 136 3.57 -10.08 -11.14
C GLU A 136 5.02 -10.42 -11.48
N THR A 137 5.95 -10.11 -10.59
CA THR A 137 7.39 -10.33 -10.82
C THR A 137 7.84 -11.70 -10.32
N MET A 138 6.97 -12.37 -9.58
CA MET A 138 7.17 -13.72 -9.05
C MET A 138 5.84 -14.41 -8.87
N PHE A 139 5.87 -15.71 -8.59
CA PHE A 139 4.67 -16.44 -8.21
C PHE A 139 4.12 -15.89 -6.87
N GLN A 140 2.82 -15.64 -6.84
CA GLN A 140 2.07 -15.31 -5.64
C GLN A 140 0.78 -16.13 -5.57
N ASN A 141 0.31 -16.40 -4.34
CA ASN A 141 -0.97 -17.05 -4.10
C ASN A 141 -1.75 -16.36 -2.97
N VAL A 142 -1.48 -15.08 -2.74
CA VAL A 142 -2.21 -14.24 -1.78
C VAL A 142 -3.52 -13.77 -2.38
N PHE A 143 -3.46 -13.30 -3.63
CA PHE A 143 -4.63 -12.84 -4.38
C PHE A 143 -5.07 -13.87 -5.40
N THR A 144 -6.39 -14.06 -5.52
CA THR A 144 -7.01 -14.84 -6.60
C THR A 144 -7.22 -14.01 -7.86
N HIS A 145 -7.29 -12.69 -7.73
CA HIS A 145 -7.49 -11.76 -8.82
C HIS A 145 -6.94 -10.38 -8.49
N ILE A 146 -6.40 -9.73 -9.51
CA ILE A 146 -6.07 -8.29 -9.50
C ILE A 146 -6.78 -7.69 -10.71
N ASP A 147 -7.67 -6.74 -10.48
CA ASP A 147 -8.42 -6.08 -11.54
C ASP A 147 -7.48 -5.28 -12.46
N PRO A 148 -7.43 -5.56 -13.78
CA PRO A 148 -6.48 -4.93 -14.68
C PRO A 148 -6.78 -3.45 -14.99
N GLU A 149 -7.98 -2.96 -14.67
CA GLU A 149 -8.38 -1.58 -14.91
C GLU A 149 -8.18 -0.69 -13.67
N THR A 150 -8.36 -1.26 -12.49
CA THR A 150 -8.35 -0.50 -11.23
C THR A 150 -7.19 -0.85 -10.32
N GLY A 151 -6.57 -2.03 -10.48
CA GLY A 151 -5.58 -2.56 -9.55
C GLY A 151 -6.17 -3.12 -8.26
N ALA A 152 -7.50 -3.21 -8.15
CA ALA A 152 -8.14 -3.75 -6.97
C ALA A 152 -7.84 -5.25 -6.81
N VAL A 153 -7.45 -5.65 -5.60
CA VAL A 153 -7.07 -7.03 -5.29
C VAL A 153 -8.24 -7.80 -4.65
N THR A 154 -8.32 -9.09 -4.99
CA THR A 154 -9.22 -10.04 -4.32
C THR A 154 -8.39 -11.09 -3.61
N TYR A 155 -8.50 -11.15 -2.29
CA TYR A 155 -7.79 -12.15 -1.50
C TYR A 155 -8.34 -13.55 -1.70
N ARG A 156 -7.49 -14.53 -1.48
CA ARG A 156 -7.88 -15.92 -1.36
C ARG A 156 -8.78 -16.13 -0.14
N GLU A 157 -9.79 -16.99 -0.25
CA GLU A 157 -10.86 -17.16 0.74
C GLU A 157 -10.36 -17.53 2.15
N ASP A 158 -9.37 -18.39 2.25
CA ASP A 158 -8.77 -18.79 3.54
C ASP A 158 -8.01 -17.64 4.21
N ILE A 159 -7.45 -16.70 3.45
CA ILE A 159 -6.84 -15.47 3.98
C ILE A 159 -7.94 -14.51 4.47
N GLN A 160 -9.02 -14.38 3.71
CA GLN A 160 -10.17 -13.53 4.09
C GLN A 160 -10.79 -13.97 5.42
N ASN A 161 -10.86 -15.27 5.65
CA ASN A 161 -11.54 -15.87 6.79
C ASN A 161 -10.59 -16.34 7.90
N ALA A 162 -9.30 -15.99 7.80
CA ALA A 162 -8.27 -16.42 8.77
C ALA A 162 -8.65 -16.04 10.20
N GLN A 163 -8.50 -17.02 11.10
CA GLN A 163 -8.75 -16.86 12.53
C GLN A 163 -7.44 -16.83 13.31
N LEU A 164 -7.50 -16.31 14.54
CA LEU A 164 -6.35 -16.38 15.45
C LEU A 164 -5.99 -17.85 15.70
N THR A 165 -4.68 -18.15 15.73
CA THR A 165 -4.10 -19.47 15.92
C THR A 165 -4.17 -20.42 14.72
N GLU A 166 -4.75 -20.01 13.62
CA GLU A 166 -4.73 -20.77 12.37
C GLU A 166 -3.52 -20.41 11.52
N TRP A 167 -2.90 -21.43 10.94
CA TRP A 167 -1.79 -21.26 10.02
C TRP A 167 -2.28 -21.19 8.58
N THR A 168 -1.96 -20.09 7.91
CA THR A 168 -2.27 -19.89 6.49
C THR A 168 -0.98 -19.96 5.68
N SER A 169 -0.91 -20.88 4.73
CA SER A 169 0.21 -20.98 3.81
C SER A 169 0.09 -19.90 2.74
N ALA A 170 1.12 -19.09 2.57
CA ALA A 170 1.14 -18.03 1.56
C ALA A 170 2.52 -17.90 0.91
N CYS A 171 2.51 -17.49 -0.37
CA CYS A 171 3.66 -17.11 -1.14
C CYS A 171 3.38 -15.74 -1.80
N PRO A 172 4.27 -14.76 -1.65
CA PRO A 172 5.51 -14.79 -0.88
C PRO A 172 5.26 -14.89 0.63
N SER A 173 6.29 -15.27 1.37
CA SER A 173 6.29 -15.20 2.83
C SER A 173 6.51 -13.75 3.31
N SER A 174 6.49 -13.51 4.62
CA SER A 174 6.76 -12.19 5.22
C SER A 174 8.12 -11.58 4.85
N ALA A 175 9.09 -12.40 4.38
CA ALA A 175 10.33 -11.90 3.77
C ALA A 175 10.11 -11.24 2.40
N GLY A 176 8.99 -11.54 1.76
CA GLY A 176 8.56 -10.89 0.53
C GLY A 176 9.24 -11.34 -0.75
N GLY A 177 8.66 -10.88 -1.87
CA GLY A 177 9.29 -10.98 -3.20
C GLY A 177 10.33 -9.90 -3.43
N LYS A 178 10.17 -8.76 -2.78
CA LYS A 178 11.17 -7.70 -2.64
C LYS A 178 11.08 -7.12 -1.24
N ASP A 179 12.21 -6.87 -0.63
CA ASP A 179 12.32 -6.23 0.68
C ASP A 179 13.30 -5.03 0.59
N TRP A 180 14.38 -4.99 1.35
CA TRP A 180 15.26 -3.83 1.50
C TRP A 180 16.02 -3.38 0.23
N HIS A 181 16.20 -4.26 -0.75
CA HIS A 181 16.96 -3.95 -1.95
C HIS A 181 16.25 -2.91 -2.83
N SER A 182 16.96 -1.83 -3.15
CA SER A 182 16.39 -0.76 -3.97
C SER A 182 16.21 -1.18 -5.43
N MET A 183 15.15 -0.69 -6.06
CA MET A 183 14.94 -0.78 -7.50
C MET A 183 15.81 0.27 -8.21
N THR A 184 16.23 -0.06 -9.43
CA THR A 184 16.84 0.88 -10.35
C THR A 184 16.17 0.82 -11.71
N TYR A 185 16.18 1.94 -12.40
CA TYR A 185 15.75 2.05 -13.79
C TYR A 185 16.93 2.36 -14.68
N HIS A 186 17.04 1.64 -15.81
CA HIS A 186 18.09 1.83 -16.80
C HIS A 186 17.50 2.22 -18.14
#